data_3de21a3c4d3bf4b32744042f07d21464
#
_entry.id   3de21a3c4d3bf4b32744042f07d21464
#
_cell.length_a   1.000
_cell.length_b   1.000
_cell.length_c   1.000
_cell.angle_alpha   90.00
_cell.angle_beta   90.00
_cell.angle_gamma   90.00
#
_symmetry.space_group_name_H-M   'P 1'
#
loop_
_entity.id
_entity.type
_entity.pdbx_description
1 polymer ?
#
loop_
_entity_poly.entity_id
_entity_poly.type
_entity_poly.pdbx_seq_one_letter_code
_entity_poly.pdbx_strand_id
1 'polypeptide(L)'
;MRFASLGSGSRGNALLVEAGATRLLLDCGFGPRETVAKLDRLGLAPEDLSGIRITHEHSYHIGGAFKLATRHRLAVWMTHGTFAAAPQGRSGMPRVELIDSQQSFQVGDLEIQPFPVPHDAREPVQFVFSDGRHRLGVVTDLGSSTPHVERMLTGCDALVLECNHDEGMLQR
;
A
#
# COMPACT_ATOMS: atom_id res chain seq x y z
N MET A 1 10.06 -6.82 -12.56
CA MET A 1 9.02 -6.56 -11.53
C MET A 1 7.73 -7.29 -11.90
N ARG A 2 6.97 -7.78 -10.90
CA ARG A 2 5.61 -8.35 -11.05
C ARG A 2 4.71 -7.73 -10.01
N PHE A 3 3.41 -7.67 -10.27
CA PHE A 3 2.43 -7.24 -9.29
C PHE A 3 1.10 -7.98 -9.49
N ALA A 4 0.32 -8.10 -8.43
CA ALA A 4 -0.98 -8.74 -8.45
C ALA A 4 -1.93 -8.09 -7.45
N SER A 5 -3.11 -7.69 -7.91
CA SER A 5 -4.17 -7.24 -7.01
C SER A 5 -4.78 -8.43 -6.27
N LEU A 6 -4.74 -8.39 -4.94
CA LEU A 6 -5.46 -9.35 -4.10
C LEU A 6 -6.91 -8.96 -3.91
N GLY A 7 -7.24 -7.73 -4.22
CA GLY A 7 -8.57 -7.15 -4.23
C GLY A 7 -8.54 -5.64 -4.10
N SER A 8 -9.62 -5.01 -4.56
CA SER A 8 -9.83 -3.55 -4.54
C SER A 8 -11.29 -3.25 -4.23
N GLY A 9 -11.52 -2.14 -3.53
CA GLY A 9 -12.84 -1.61 -3.21
C GLY A 9 -13.11 -1.48 -1.71
N SER A 10 -14.32 -1.09 -1.35
CA SER A 10 -14.74 -0.73 0.01
C SER A 10 -14.67 -1.86 1.06
N ARG A 11 -14.49 -3.10 0.62
CA ARG A 11 -14.32 -4.25 1.52
C ARG A 11 -12.86 -4.55 1.87
N GLY A 12 -11.92 -3.97 1.14
CA GLY A 12 -10.49 -4.12 1.39
C GLY A 12 -9.66 -3.98 0.12
N ASN A 13 -8.51 -3.37 0.29
CA ASN A 13 -7.50 -3.19 -0.75
C ASN A 13 -6.23 -3.91 -0.34
N ALA A 14 -5.60 -4.58 -1.28
CA ALA A 14 -4.27 -5.14 -1.13
C ALA A 14 -3.66 -5.42 -2.51
N LEU A 15 -2.43 -4.98 -2.71
CA LEU A 15 -1.64 -5.18 -3.92
C LEU A 15 -0.31 -5.82 -3.55
N LEU A 16 0.03 -6.94 -4.17
CA LEU A 16 1.36 -7.53 -4.06
C LEU A 16 2.27 -6.91 -5.13
N VAL A 17 3.46 -6.47 -4.72
CA VAL A 17 4.53 -6.02 -5.63
C VAL A 17 5.78 -6.85 -5.36
N GLU A 18 6.37 -7.41 -6.41
CA GLU A 18 7.53 -8.31 -6.33
C GLU A 18 8.64 -7.91 -7.30
N ALA A 19 9.87 -7.90 -6.81
CA ALA A 19 11.10 -7.84 -7.62
C ALA A 19 12.19 -8.68 -6.96
N GLY A 20 12.86 -9.53 -7.74
CA GLY A 20 13.87 -10.43 -7.20
C GLY A 20 13.32 -11.31 -6.08
N ALA A 21 13.95 -11.24 -4.92
CA ALA A 21 13.50 -11.93 -3.70
C ALA A 21 12.55 -11.09 -2.82
N THR A 22 12.31 -9.83 -3.18
CA THR A 22 11.54 -8.88 -2.38
C THR A 22 10.06 -8.92 -2.75
N ARG A 23 9.19 -9.12 -1.76
CA ARG A 23 7.73 -9.12 -1.90
C ARG A 23 7.10 -8.18 -0.90
N LEU A 24 6.45 -7.14 -1.36
CA LEU A 24 5.79 -6.15 -0.53
C LEU A 24 4.28 -6.21 -0.74
N LEU A 25 3.55 -6.20 0.35
CA LEU A 25 2.11 -6.01 0.33
C LEU A 25 1.82 -4.52 0.50
N LEU A 26 1.25 -3.88 -0.51
CA LEU A 26 0.74 -2.53 -0.41
C LEU A 26 -0.71 -2.58 0.01
N ASP A 27 -0.99 -2.03 1.16
CA ASP A 27 -2.22 -2.12 1.94
C ASP A 27 -2.60 -3.56 2.35
N CYS A 28 -3.40 -3.66 3.39
CA CYS A 28 -3.94 -4.91 3.90
C CYS A 28 -5.27 -4.62 4.60
N GLY A 29 -6.28 -4.28 3.80
CA GLY A 29 -7.63 -3.98 4.29
C GLY A 29 -8.42 -5.23 4.65
N PHE A 30 -8.08 -6.38 4.08
CA PHE A 30 -8.70 -7.66 4.38
C PHE A 30 -8.28 -8.22 5.73
N GLY A 31 -9.16 -8.99 6.38
CA GLY A 31 -8.79 -9.71 7.59
C GLY A 31 -7.66 -10.73 7.33
N PRO A 32 -6.87 -11.10 8.37
CA PRO A 32 -5.70 -11.96 8.19
C PRO A 32 -5.99 -13.29 7.50
N ARG A 33 -7.11 -13.95 7.82
CA ARG A 33 -7.48 -15.22 7.17
C ARG A 33 -7.74 -15.06 5.68
N GLU A 34 -8.42 -13.98 5.30
CA GLU A 34 -8.72 -13.68 3.90
C GLU A 34 -7.45 -13.31 3.14
N THR A 35 -6.57 -12.49 3.73
CA THR A 35 -5.28 -12.15 3.13
C THR A 35 -4.43 -13.39 2.88
N VAL A 36 -4.34 -14.30 3.86
CA VAL A 36 -3.61 -15.58 3.69
C VAL A 36 -4.21 -16.40 2.54
N ALA A 37 -5.53 -16.55 2.48
CA ALA A 37 -6.18 -17.29 1.40
C ALA A 37 -5.97 -16.67 0.01
N LYS A 38 -5.83 -15.33 -0.05
CA LYS A 38 -5.53 -14.61 -1.31
C LYS A 38 -4.05 -14.79 -1.72
N LEU A 39 -3.12 -14.79 -0.79
CA LEU A 39 -1.70 -15.10 -1.02
C LEU A 39 -1.52 -16.54 -1.50
N ASP A 40 -2.21 -17.49 -0.86
CA ASP A 40 -2.17 -18.93 -1.21
C ASP A 40 -2.56 -19.19 -2.68
N ARG A 41 -3.50 -18.42 -3.25
CA ARG A 41 -3.85 -18.48 -4.69
C ARG A 41 -2.68 -18.12 -5.62
N LEU A 42 -1.69 -17.39 -5.10
CA LEU A 42 -0.47 -17.03 -5.81
C LEU A 42 0.69 -17.98 -5.46
N GLY A 43 0.44 -19.03 -4.66
CA GLY A 43 1.46 -19.95 -4.17
C GLY A 43 2.37 -19.32 -3.11
N LEU A 44 1.89 -18.33 -2.37
CA LEU A 44 2.66 -17.59 -1.36
C LEU A 44 2.06 -17.76 0.03
N ALA A 45 2.94 -17.80 1.03
CA ALA A 45 2.62 -17.69 2.43
C ALA A 45 2.94 -16.26 2.94
N PRO A 46 2.35 -15.83 4.07
CA PRO A 46 2.71 -14.54 4.68
C PRO A 46 4.20 -14.40 4.99
N GLU A 47 4.87 -15.49 5.27
CA GLU A 47 6.32 -15.58 5.57
C GLU A 47 7.19 -15.22 4.35
N ASP A 48 6.64 -15.31 3.14
CA ASP A 48 7.30 -14.89 1.90
C ASP A 48 7.32 -13.38 1.71
N LEU A 49 6.53 -12.65 2.50
CA LEU A 49 6.46 -11.19 2.43
C LEU A 49 7.65 -10.55 3.14
N SER A 50 8.26 -9.58 2.49
CA SER A 50 9.28 -8.70 3.08
C SER A 50 8.68 -7.65 4.02
N GLY A 51 7.37 -7.40 3.94
CA GLY A 51 6.61 -6.54 4.81
C GLY A 51 5.40 -5.89 4.14
N ILE A 52 4.77 -4.96 4.87
CA ILE A 52 3.52 -4.30 4.49
C ILE A 52 3.76 -2.79 4.37
N ARG A 53 3.25 -2.17 3.32
CA ARG A 53 3.20 -0.71 3.13
C ARG A 53 1.78 -0.24 3.28
N ILE A 54 1.56 0.86 3.99
CA ILE A 54 0.23 1.45 4.17
C ILE A 54 0.20 2.83 3.52
N THR A 55 -0.80 3.03 2.68
CA THR A 55 -1.04 4.32 2.01
C THR A 55 -1.62 5.34 2.98
N HIS A 56 -2.63 4.95 3.77
CA HIS A 56 -3.31 5.79 4.75
C HIS A 56 -4.15 4.94 5.74
N GLU A 57 -4.77 5.59 6.72
CA GLU A 57 -5.40 4.94 7.88
C GLU A 57 -6.82 4.40 7.66
N HIS A 58 -7.45 4.57 6.50
CA HIS A 58 -8.81 4.04 6.28
C HIS A 58 -8.86 2.52 6.44
N SER A 59 -9.95 2.03 7.03
CA SER A 59 -10.05 0.63 7.47
C SER A 59 -9.91 -0.39 6.33
N TYR A 60 -10.32 -0.02 5.13
CA TYR A 60 -10.19 -0.85 3.93
C TYR A 60 -8.78 -0.83 3.30
N HIS A 61 -7.81 -0.11 3.92
CA HIS A 61 -6.38 -0.15 3.61
C HIS A 61 -5.55 -0.74 4.75
N ILE A 62 -5.83 -0.39 6.01
CA ILE A 62 -5.01 -0.80 7.16
C ILE A 62 -5.64 -1.91 8.01
N GLY A 63 -6.94 -2.20 7.84
CA GLY A 63 -7.75 -2.97 8.80
C GLY A 63 -7.21 -4.34 9.21
N GLY A 64 -6.52 -5.04 8.34
CA GLY A 64 -5.89 -6.33 8.62
C GLY A 64 -4.39 -6.26 8.92
N ALA A 65 -3.75 -5.13 8.58
CA ALA A 65 -2.30 -5.01 8.53
C ALA A 65 -1.61 -5.35 9.86
N PHE A 66 -2.02 -4.74 10.95
CA PHE A 66 -1.37 -4.95 12.25
C PHE A 66 -1.54 -6.38 12.77
N LYS A 67 -2.72 -6.98 12.58
CA LYS A 67 -2.98 -8.36 12.99
C LYS A 67 -2.14 -9.35 12.18
N LEU A 68 -2.06 -9.15 10.86
CA LEU A 68 -1.23 -9.98 9.98
C LEU A 68 0.25 -9.81 10.33
N ALA A 69 0.71 -8.58 10.44
CA ALA A 69 2.10 -8.26 10.74
C ALA A 69 2.55 -8.79 12.10
N THR A 70 1.75 -8.64 13.15
CA THR A 70 2.06 -9.19 14.48
C THR A 70 2.15 -10.70 14.44
N ARG A 71 1.20 -11.37 13.77
CA ARG A 71 1.16 -12.83 13.69
C ARG A 71 2.36 -13.43 12.96
N HIS A 72 2.78 -12.78 11.86
CA HIS A 72 3.83 -13.29 10.97
C HIS A 72 5.16 -12.52 11.11
N ARG A 73 5.28 -11.64 12.11
CA ARG A 73 6.50 -10.85 12.43
C ARG A 73 6.96 -9.97 11.25
N LEU A 74 6.02 -9.45 10.50
CA LEU A 74 6.30 -8.54 9.37
C LEU A 74 6.50 -7.10 9.89
N ALA A 75 7.38 -6.35 9.24
CA ALA A 75 7.46 -4.92 9.44
C ALA A 75 6.34 -4.20 8.67
N VAL A 76 5.85 -3.10 9.24
CA VAL A 76 4.84 -2.24 8.61
C VAL A 76 5.42 -0.85 8.46
N TRP A 77 5.38 -0.30 7.24
CA TRP A 77 5.85 1.05 6.96
C TRP A 77 4.67 1.95 6.64
N MET A 78 4.64 3.13 7.25
CA MET A 78 3.62 4.15 7.02
C MET A 78 4.14 5.52 7.41
N THR A 79 3.45 6.57 6.99
CA THR A 79 3.78 7.95 7.40
C THR A 79 3.47 8.17 8.87
N HIS A 80 4.05 9.22 9.46
CA HIS A 80 3.79 9.59 10.84
C HIS A 80 2.32 9.94 11.09
N GLY A 81 1.69 10.67 10.16
CA GLY A 81 0.27 11.04 10.27
C GLY A 81 -0.65 9.83 10.19
N THR A 82 -0.40 8.90 9.25
CA THR A 82 -1.12 7.62 9.16
C THR A 82 -0.98 6.81 10.45
N PHE A 83 0.23 6.72 11.04
CA PHE A 83 0.45 6.01 12.30
C PHE A 83 -0.31 6.66 13.46
N ALA A 84 -0.31 7.99 13.55
CA ALA A 84 -1.00 8.72 14.61
C ALA A 84 -2.53 8.57 14.54
N ALA A 85 -3.08 8.38 13.34
CA ALA A 85 -4.51 8.17 13.11
C ALA A 85 -4.93 6.69 13.07
N ALA A 86 -3.96 5.77 12.98
CA ALA A 86 -4.23 4.34 12.88
C ALA A 86 -4.93 3.79 14.14
N PRO A 87 -5.84 2.81 14.00
CA PRO A 87 -6.48 2.19 15.14
C PRO A 87 -5.45 1.53 16.06
N GLN A 88 -5.30 2.05 17.28
CA GLN A 88 -4.43 1.46 18.29
C GLN A 88 -5.02 0.14 18.78
N GLY A 89 -4.46 -0.98 18.38
CA GLY A 89 -4.95 -2.31 18.76
C GLY A 89 -4.59 -2.68 20.19
N ARG A 90 -5.48 -3.41 20.87
CA ARG A 90 -5.24 -3.95 22.24
C ARG A 90 -4.25 -5.12 22.29
N SER A 91 -3.88 -5.70 21.18
CA SER A 91 -2.97 -6.85 21.08
C SER A 91 -1.73 -6.43 20.31
N GLY A 92 -0.62 -6.30 21.01
CA GLY A 92 0.75 -6.07 20.54
C GLY A 92 0.90 -5.32 19.23
N MET A 93 1.64 -4.22 19.23
CA MET A 93 1.98 -3.51 18.00
C MET A 93 3.02 -4.34 17.20
N PRO A 94 2.88 -4.47 15.89
CA PRO A 94 3.95 -4.99 15.05
C PRO A 94 5.14 -4.02 15.05
N ARG A 95 6.24 -4.42 14.45
CA ARG A 95 7.33 -3.49 14.14
C ARG A 95 6.83 -2.48 13.12
N VAL A 96 6.64 -1.23 13.55
CA VAL A 96 6.27 -0.11 12.68
C VAL A 96 7.51 0.74 12.40
N GLU A 97 7.74 1.03 11.14
CA GLU A 97 8.79 1.93 10.66
C GLU A 97 8.14 3.14 10.01
N LEU A 98 8.42 4.31 10.53
CA LEU A 98 7.89 5.57 10.01
C LEU A 98 8.70 6.00 8.79
N ILE A 99 8.00 6.40 7.74
CA ILE A 99 8.59 6.92 6.51
C ILE A 99 8.27 8.40 6.33
N ASP A 100 9.18 9.09 5.68
CA ASP A 100 8.92 10.44 5.17
C ASP A 100 8.10 10.33 3.88
N SER A 101 7.05 11.15 3.77
CA SER A 101 6.12 11.15 2.63
C SER A 101 6.75 11.62 1.30
N GLN A 102 8.01 12.10 1.33
CA GLN A 102 8.70 12.63 0.15
C GLN A 102 10.10 12.03 -0.06
N GLN A 103 10.55 11.14 0.83
CA GLN A 103 11.87 10.54 0.75
C GLN A 103 11.81 9.09 0.25
N SER A 104 12.52 8.81 -0.86
CA SER A 104 12.69 7.44 -1.35
C SER A 104 13.54 6.62 -0.38
N PHE A 105 13.25 5.34 -0.32
CA PHE A 105 14.00 4.37 0.48
C PHE A 105 14.02 2.99 -0.21
N GLN A 106 14.96 2.13 0.22
CA GLN A 106 15.17 0.81 -0.36
C GLN A 106 14.66 -0.28 0.56
N VAL A 107 14.01 -1.30 -0.02
CA VAL A 107 13.72 -2.56 0.65
C VAL A 107 14.10 -3.70 -0.28
N GLY A 108 15.18 -4.41 0.03
CA GLY A 108 15.70 -5.45 -0.83
C GLY A 108 15.93 -4.97 -2.26
N ASP A 109 15.26 -5.61 -3.22
CA ASP A 109 15.39 -5.33 -4.66
C ASP A 109 14.45 -4.21 -5.16
N LEU A 110 13.70 -3.55 -4.26
CA LEU A 110 12.75 -2.48 -4.60
C LEU A 110 13.16 -1.15 -3.99
N GLU A 111 13.33 -0.14 -4.83
CA GLU A 111 13.27 1.27 -4.45
C GLU A 111 11.81 1.69 -4.37
N ILE A 112 11.45 2.40 -3.29
CA ILE A 112 10.09 2.83 -2.99
C ILE A 112 10.10 4.34 -2.84
N GLN A 113 9.34 5.01 -3.67
CA GLN A 113 9.19 6.45 -3.66
C GLN A 113 7.77 6.81 -3.25
N PRO A 114 7.55 7.19 -1.97
CA PRO A 114 6.27 7.71 -1.54
C PRO A 114 6.06 9.11 -2.10
N PHE A 115 4.81 9.51 -2.30
CA PHE A 115 4.44 10.87 -2.63
C PHE A 115 3.07 11.22 -2.04
N PRO A 116 2.91 12.43 -1.48
CA PRO A 116 1.67 12.87 -0.88
C PRO A 116 0.60 13.14 -1.94
N VAL A 117 -0.64 12.84 -1.60
CA VAL A 117 -1.80 13.04 -2.48
C VAL A 117 -2.94 13.75 -1.75
N PRO A 118 -3.78 14.52 -2.46
CA PRO A 118 -5.02 15.03 -1.90
C PRO A 118 -5.99 13.88 -1.63
N HIS A 119 -6.29 13.64 -0.37
CA HIS A 119 -7.27 12.66 0.08
C HIS A 119 -7.67 12.96 1.53
N ASP A 120 -8.85 12.54 1.97
CA ASP A 120 -9.40 12.77 3.30
C ASP A 120 -8.79 11.86 4.38
N ALA A 121 -7.47 11.91 4.51
CA ALA A 121 -6.69 11.17 5.49
C ALA A 121 -5.64 12.08 6.15
N ARG A 122 -5.00 11.61 7.22
CA ARG A 122 -4.09 12.45 8.01
C ARG A 122 -2.79 12.80 7.29
N GLU A 123 -2.18 11.83 6.64
CA GLU A 123 -0.97 12.01 5.82
C GLU A 123 -0.93 10.92 4.74
N PRO A 124 -1.86 11.00 3.75
CA PRO A 124 -2.00 10.00 2.73
C PRO A 124 -0.85 10.08 1.73
N VAL A 125 -0.31 8.91 1.38
CA VAL A 125 0.72 8.76 0.35
C VAL A 125 0.34 7.70 -0.65
N GLN A 126 0.82 7.88 -1.86
CA GLN A 126 0.85 6.85 -2.88
C GLN A 126 2.31 6.51 -3.21
N PHE A 127 2.55 5.53 -4.06
CA PHE A 127 3.88 4.99 -4.23
C PHE A 127 4.25 4.79 -5.69
N VAL A 128 5.53 5.05 -6.00
CA VAL A 128 6.19 4.50 -7.18
C VAL A 128 7.20 3.46 -6.70
N PHE A 129 7.12 2.26 -7.26
CA PHE A 129 8.08 1.18 -7.03
C PHE A 129 9.01 1.07 -8.24
N SER A 130 10.30 0.84 -7.98
CA SER A 130 11.29 0.61 -9.05
C SER A 130 12.18 -0.59 -8.70
N ASP A 131 12.48 -1.42 -9.70
CA ASP A 131 13.49 -2.49 -9.62
C ASP A 131 14.79 -2.12 -10.35
N GLY A 132 14.97 -0.83 -10.65
CA GLY A 132 16.10 -0.30 -11.43
C GLY A 132 15.95 -0.44 -12.94
N ARG A 133 14.93 -1.18 -13.42
CA ARG A 133 14.61 -1.36 -14.83
C ARG A 133 13.21 -0.89 -15.19
N HIS A 134 12.25 -1.15 -14.33
CA HIS A 134 10.86 -0.83 -14.54
C HIS A 134 10.32 -0.03 -13.35
N ARG A 135 9.35 0.82 -13.64
CA ARG A 135 8.67 1.66 -12.65
C ARG A 135 7.18 1.37 -12.66
N LEU A 136 6.63 1.10 -11.49
CA LEU A 136 5.20 0.88 -11.24
C LEU A 136 4.66 2.02 -10.38
N GLY A 137 3.77 2.84 -10.94
CA GLY A 137 3.01 3.82 -10.17
C GLY A 137 1.73 3.19 -9.63
N VAL A 138 1.43 3.42 -8.36
CA VAL A 138 0.19 2.95 -7.72
C VAL A 138 -0.52 4.13 -7.09
N VAL A 139 -1.80 4.32 -7.45
CA VAL A 139 -2.70 5.35 -6.90
C VAL A 139 -4.05 4.69 -6.64
N THR A 140 -4.34 4.44 -5.38
CA THR A 140 -5.56 3.74 -4.95
C THR A 140 -6.68 4.68 -4.52
N ASP A 141 -6.32 5.83 -3.96
CA ASP A 141 -7.27 6.85 -3.50
C ASP A 141 -6.70 8.23 -3.81
N LEU A 142 -7.40 8.97 -4.64
CA LEU A 142 -6.98 10.27 -5.13
C LEU A 142 -8.19 11.20 -5.24
N GLY A 143 -8.26 12.21 -4.39
CA GLY A 143 -9.33 13.19 -4.43
C GLY A 143 -9.28 14.10 -5.67
N SER A 144 -8.07 14.39 -6.17
CA SER A 144 -7.87 15.16 -7.40
C SER A 144 -6.44 14.95 -7.93
N SER A 145 -6.27 14.95 -9.25
CA SER A 145 -4.95 15.02 -9.86
C SER A 145 -4.30 16.38 -9.61
N THR A 146 -3.00 16.36 -9.36
CA THR A 146 -2.19 17.56 -9.20
C THR A 146 -0.94 17.47 -10.08
N PRO A 147 -0.32 18.61 -10.44
CA PRO A 147 0.95 18.60 -11.18
C PRO A 147 2.06 17.79 -10.47
N HIS A 148 1.98 17.66 -9.13
CA HIS A 148 2.89 16.81 -8.38
C HIS A 148 2.65 15.33 -8.67
N VAL A 149 1.41 14.85 -8.56
CA VAL A 149 1.01 13.47 -8.86
C VAL A 149 1.39 13.10 -10.30
N GLU A 150 1.08 13.97 -11.26
CA GLU A 150 1.41 13.74 -12.67
C GLU A 150 2.92 13.60 -12.89
N ARG A 151 3.75 14.45 -12.26
CA ARG A 151 5.21 14.33 -12.32
C ARG A 151 5.71 13.02 -11.72
N MET A 152 5.16 12.60 -10.59
CA MET A 152 5.57 11.36 -9.92
C MET A 152 5.28 10.12 -10.79
N LEU A 153 4.15 10.12 -11.50
CA LEU A 153 3.72 9.04 -12.36
C LEU A 153 4.34 9.08 -13.77
N THR A 154 4.92 10.22 -14.15
CA THR A 154 5.59 10.36 -15.46
C THR A 154 6.75 9.37 -15.58
N GLY A 155 6.81 8.64 -16.69
CA GLY A 155 7.85 7.64 -16.97
C GLY A 155 7.67 6.33 -16.19
N CYS A 156 6.50 6.05 -15.62
CA CYS A 156 6.15 4.72 -15.15
C CYS A 156 5.82 3.81 -16.34
N ASP A 157 6.31 2.57 -16.29
CA ASP A 157 6.03 1.53 -17.31
C ASP A 157 4.63 0.93 -17.15
N ALA A 158 4.11 0.96 -15.91
CA ALA A 158 2.77 0.50 -15.56
C ALA A 158 2.15 1.38 -14.47
N LEU A 159 0.83 1.48 -14.49
CA LEU A 159 0.04 2.20 -13.49
C LEU A 159 -1.09 1.30 -12.96
N VAL A 160 -1.26 1.31 -11.64
CA VAL A 160 -2.46 0.82 -10.96
C VAL A 160 -3.20 2.04 -10.47
N LEU A 161 -4.35 2.34 -11.09
CA LEU A 161 -5.12 3.54 -10.81
C LEU A 161 -6.51 3.17 -10.30
N GLU A 162 -7.01 3.93 -9.35
CA GLU A 162 -8.41 3.92 -8.98
C GLU A 162 -9.28 4.40 -10.15
N CYS A 163 -10.37 3.68 -10.46
CA CYS A 163 -11.31 4.03 -11.52
C CYS A 163 -12.75 3.69 -11.11
N ASN A 164 -13.08 3.76 -9.83
CA ASN A 164 -14.35 3.26 -9.27
C ASN A 164 -15.31 4.38 -8.83
N HIS A 165 -15.17 5.58 -9.33
CA HIS A 165 -16.11 6.68 -9.08
C HIS A 165 -17.19 6.75 -10.17
N ASP A 166 -18.40 7.07 -9.75
CA ASP A 166 -19.54 7.37 -10.61
C ASP A 166 -19.75 8.89 -10.61
N GLU A 167 -19.64 9.53 -11.78
CA GLU A 167 -19.79 11.00 -11.92
C GLU A 167 -21.16 11.48 -11.43
N GLY A 168 -22.22 10.70 -11.63
CA GLY A 168 -23.55 11.03 -11.16
C GLY A 168 -23.72 10.96 -9.65
N MET A 169 -22.90 10.15 -8.94
CA MET A 169 -22.87 10.10 -7.48
C MET A 169 -22.04 11.22 -6.88
N LEU A 170 -21.01 11.71 -7.58
CA LEU A 170 -20.16 12.82 -7.10
C LEU A 170 -20.87 14.18 -7.19
N GLN A 171 -21.97 14.30 -7.98
CA GLN A 171 -22.72 15.53 -8.16
C GLN A 171 -23.95 15.66 -7.22
N ARG A 172 -24.15 14.71 -6.30
CA ARG A 172 -25.26 14.69 -5.31
C ARG A 172 -24.74 14.99 -3.91
#